data_6a51a31d87a80c130fb31001ac25c92a
#
_entry.id   6a51a31d87a80c130fb31001ac25c92a
#
_cell.length_a   1.000
_cell.length_b   1.000
_cell.length_c   1.000
_cell.angle_alpha   90.00
_cell.angle_beta   90.00
_cell.angle_gamma   90.00
#
_symmetry.space_group_name_H-M   'P 1'
#
loop_
_entity.id
_entity.type
_entity.pdbx_description
1 polymer ?
#
loop_
_entity_poly.entity_id
_entity_poly.type
_entity_poly.pdbx_seq_one_letter_code
_entity_poly.pdbx_strand_id
1 'polypeptide(L)'
;ILLAKNDIGLKNLQKLSQIAWTEGYYHKPRIDMEVLWEFGDGIIVVSGCMNGLISKAIERGEDEKARELVKSFKERFKEDFYIEVQSHNPESLNSALLKLADEFGVKPVATGDCHFAKKEERDLEELLLILSTKPSQNKEADYASGRARSNIIDRFDHLYPDRPISFADINVYIQSYSEIKSDFEKAGIVREDIYSSSVEIANKVEAYDFHENLDLLPVPKKNALKTLKDMCEKALVEKGLEDERYKERLKEELQVISDKNFASYFLVVG
;
A
#
# COMPACT_ATOMS: atom_id res chain seq x y z
N ILE A 1 -7.69 5.34 -0.68
CA ILE A 1 -6.28 5.68 -0.38
C ILE A 1 -6.30 6.74 0.71
N LEU A 2 -5.39 6.63 1.69
CA LEU A 2 -5.24 7.60 2.77
C LEU A 2 -3.83 8.18 2.73
N LEU A 3 -3.72 9.51 2.73
CA LEU A 3 -2.44 10.21 2.69
C LEU A 3 -2.32 11.11 3.92
N ALA A 4 -1.20 11.06 4.63
CA ALA A 4 -0.94 11.99 5.72
C ALA A 4 -0.66 13.39 5.17
N LYS A 5 -1.44 14.37 5.61
CA LYS A 5 -1.25 15.77 5.24
C LYS A 5 -0.19 16.45 6.10
N ASN A 6 -0.09 16.03 7.37
CA ASN A 6 0.81 16.60 8.38
C ASN A 6 1.11 15.57 9.47
N ASP A 7 1.84 15.96 10.52
CA ASP A 7 2.21 15.09 11.65
C ASP A 7 1.00 14.45 12.35
N ILE A 8 -0.15 15.14 12.43
CA ILE A 8 -1.37 14.59 13.01
C ILE A 8 -1.86 13.45 12.13
N GLY A 9 -1.96 13.68 10.81
CA GLY A 9 -2.35 12.65 9.86
C GLY A 9 -1.42 11.44 9.87
N LEU A 10 -0.10 11.66 9.98
CA LEU A 10 0.87 10.56 10.09
C LEU A 10 0.64 9.71 11.34
N LYS A 11 0.45 10.33 12.51
CA LYS A 11 0.15 9.62 13.77
C LYS A 11 -1.17 8.86 13.67
N ASN A 12 -2.18 9.46 13.04
CA ASN A 12 -3.46 8.83 12.82
C ASN A 12 -3.36 7.64 11.86
N LEU A 13 -2.60 7.72 10.76
CA LEU A 13 -2.34 6.56 9.89
C LEU A 13 -1.65 5.42 10.64
N GLN A 14 -0.67 5.73 11.49
CA GLN A 14 -0.02 4.73 12.35
C GLN A 14 -1.03 4.09 13.31
N LYS A 15 -1.93 4.89 13.91
CA LYS A 15 -2.98 4.40 14.81
C LYS A 15 -4.00 3.52 14.09
N LEU A 16 -4.46 3.94 12.90
CA LEU A 16 -5.34 3.14 12.04
C LEU A 16 -4.70 1.79 11.69
N SER A 17 -3.41 1.80 11.30
CA SER A 17 -2.67 0.57 11.05
C SER A 17 -2.56 -0.31 12.29
N GLN A 18 -2.25 0.26 13.46
CA GLN A 18 -2.23 -0.49 14.71
C GLN A 18 -3.56 -1.18 14.98
N ILE A 19 -4.67 -0.44 14.95
CA ILE A 19 -6.02 -0.98 15.19
C ILE A 19 -6.35 -2.09 14.19
N ALA A 20 -6.04 -1.88 12.90
CA ALA A 20 -6.26 -2.88 11.86
C ALA A 20 -5.56 -4.22 12.15
N TRP A 21 -4.35 -4.18 12.73
CA TRP A 21 -3.58 -5.38 13.04
C TRP A 21 -3.96 -6.03 14.39
N THR A 22 -4.32 -5.23 15.40
CA THR A 22 -4.57 -5.72 16.77
C THR A 22 -6.02 -6.08 17.03
N GLU A 23 -6.96 -5.33 16.43
CA GLU A 23 -8.39 -5.44 16.72
C GLU A 23 -9.20 -5.86 15.48
N GLY A 24 -8.81 -5.36 14.29
CA GLY A 24 -9.54 -5.57 13.05
C GLY A 24 -9.01 -6.71 12.17
N TYR A 25 -8.10 -7.55 12.67
CA TYR A 25 -7.51 -8.60 11.86
C TYR A 25 -8.47 -9.78 11.62
N TYR A 26 -8.86 -9.96 10.35
CA TYR A 26 -9.57 -11.13 9.88
C TYR A 26 -9.04 -11.52 8.49
N HIS A 27 -8.15 -12.50 8.41
CA HIS A 27 -7.33 -12.89 7.26
C HIS A 27 -6.44 -11.76 6.71
N LYS A 28 -6.84 -10.51 6.87
CA LYS A 28 -6.11 -9.27 6.52
C LYS A 28 -6.41 -8.21 7.57
N PRO A 29 -5.50 -7.27 7.81
CA PRO A 29 -5.79 -6.12 8.67
C PRO A 29 -6.91 -5.26 8.06
N ARG A 30 -7.88 -4.84 8.87
CA ARG A 30 -9.05 -4.06 8.45
C ARG A 30 -9.37 -2.99 9.48
N ILE A 31 -9.98 -1.93 9.00
CA ILE A 31 -10.68 -0.94 9.82
C ILE A 31 -12.08 -0.76 9.25
N ASP A 32 -13.03 -0.36 10.07
CA ASP A 32 -14.35 0.10 9.66
C ASP A 32 -14.40 1.62 9.47
N MET A 33 -15.57 2.11 9.12
CA MET A 33 -15.78 3.53 8.88
C MET A 33 -15.76 4.34 10.17
N GLU A 34 -16.21 3.76 11.30
CA GLU A 34 -16.23 4.44 12.60
C GLU A 34 -14.82 4.75 13.07
N VAL A 35 -13.92 3.77 12.98
CA VAL A 35 -12.49 3.96 13.29
C VAL A 35 -11.85 4.97 12.35
N LEU A 36 -12.17 4.95 11.05
CA LEU A 36 -11.67 5.94 10.10
C LEU A 36 -12.20 7.35 10.43
N TRP A 37 -13.45 7.49 10.88
CA TRP A 37 -14.01 8.79 11.28
C TRP A 37 -13.34 9.32 12.54
N GLU A 38 -13.04 8.47 13.52
CA GLU A 38 -12.37 8.86 14.76
C GLU A 38 -10.94 9.36 14.50
N PHE A 39 -10.17 8.64 13.70
CA PHE A 39 -8.74 8.94 13.43
C PHE A 39 -8.49 9.59 12.07
N GLY A 40 -9.47 10.29 11.50
CA GLY A 40 -9.37 10.89 10.16
C GLY A 40 -8.73 12.28 10.08
N ASP A 41 -8.40 12.92 11.20
CA ASP A 41 -7.83 14.28 11.21
C ASP A 41 -6.42 14.31 10.59
N GLY A 42 -6.16 15.33 9.77
CA GLY A 42 -4.90 15.46 9.05
C GLY A 42 -4.68 14.44 7.92
N ILE A 43 -5.74 13.74 7.50
CA ILE A 43 -5.70 12.76 6.42
C ILE A 43 -6.41 13.31 5.17
N ILE A 44 -5.77 13.18 4.02
CA ILE A 44 -6.41 13.33 2.71
C ILE A 44 -6.90 11.95 2.26
N VAL A 45 -8.14 11.89 1.81
CA VAL A 45 -8.79 10.65 1.37
C VAL A 45 -9.04 10.70 -0.13
N VAL A 46 -8.62 9.64 -0.83
CA VAL A 46 -8.91 9.43 -2.24
C VAL A 46 -9.73 8.15 -2.38
N SER A 47 -10.78 8.15 -3.20
CA SER A 47 -11.77 7.06 -3.25
C SER A 47 -11.21 5.69 -3.64
N GLY A 48 -10.02 5.66 -4.24
CA GLY A 48 -9.31 4.44 -4.66
C GLY A 48 -9.75 3.94 -6.04
N CYS A 49 -9.10 2.88 -6.51
CA CYS A 49 -9.34 2.26 -7.81
C CYS A 49 -10.72 1.57 -7.90
N MET A 50 -10.93 0.79 -8.95
CA MET A 50 -12.16 0.00 -9.14
C MET A 50 -12.52 -0.93 -7.96
N ASN A 51 -11.56 -1.26 -7.09
CA ASN A 51 -11.79 -2.03 -5.86
C ASN A 51 -12.18 -1.17 -4.65
N GLY A 52 -12.26 0.16 -4.80
CA GLY A 52 -12.72 1.08 -3.76
C GLY A 52 -14.19 0.91 -3.41
N LEU A 53 -14.60 1.39 -2.22
CA LEU A 53 -15.96 1.22 -1.71
C LEU A 53 -17.01 1.83 -2.65
N ILE A 54 -16.76 3.03 -3.18
CA ILE A 54 -17.67 3.77 -4.05
C ILE A 54 -17.76 3.05 -5.41
N SER A 55 -16.62 2.69 -6.01
CA SER A 55 -16.56 1.96 -7.28
C SER A 55 -17.30 0.62 -7.19
N LYS A 56 -17.12 -0.13 -6.10
CA LYS A 56 -17.82 -1.39 -5.88
C LYS A 56 -19.34 -1.22 -5.70
N ALA A 57 -19.79 -0.14 -5.08
CA ALA A 57 -21.21 0.14 -4.99
C ALA A 57 -21.81 0.43 -6.38
N ILE A 58 -21.11 1.22 -7.21
CA ILE A 58 -21.50 1.50 -8.60
C ILE A 58 -21.56 0.20 -9.44
N GLU A 59 -20.51 -0.62 -9.39
CA GLU A 59 -20.43 -1.89 -10.12
C GLU A 59 -21.59 -2.86 -9.79
N ARG A 60 -22.09 -2.80 -8.55
CA ARG A 60 -23.21 -3.62 -8.07
C ARG A 60 -24.59 -3.02 -8.39
N GLY A 61 -24.64 -1.83 -8.97
CA GLY A 61 -25.89 -1.09 -9.18
C GLY A 61 -26.50 -0.54 -7.89
N GLU A 62 -25.69 -0.39 -6.83
CA GLU A 62 -26.11 0.14 -5.51
C GLU A 62 -25.95 1.68 -5.51
N ASP A 63 -26.62 2.38 -6.43
CA ASP A 63 -26.40 3.82 -6.67
C ASP A 63 -26.66 4.69 -5.44
N GLU A 64 -27.71 4.41 -4.66
CA GLU A 64 -28.00 5.15 -3.44
C GLU A 64 -26.88 4.99 -2.41
N LYS A 65 -26.34 3.78 -2.28
CA LYS A 65 -25.22 3.52 -1.38
C LYS A 65 -23.93 4.25 -1.83
N ALA A 66 -23.68 4.32 -3.14
CA ALA A 66 -22.59 5.10 -3.67
C ALA A 66 -22.72 6.59 -3.31
N ARG A 67 -23.94 7.15 -3.42
CA ARG A 67 -24.27 8.52 -3.01
C ARG A 67 -24.06 8.75 -1.51
N GLU A 68 -24.58 7.85 -0.67
CA GLU A 68 -24.41 7.91 0.77
C GLU A 68 -22.93 7.88 1.19
N LEU A 69 -22.12 7.02 0.55
CA LEU A 69 -20.69 6.96 0.78
C LEU A 69 -20.02 8.29 0.42
N VAL A 70 -20.25 8.82 -0.80
CA VAL A 70 -19.68 10.11 -1.23
C VAL A 70 -20.07 11.22 -0.27
N LYS A 71 -21.34 11.30 0.12
CA LYS A 71 -21.84 12.28 1.07
C LYS A 71 -21.12 12.17 2.42
N SER A 72 -21.04 10.98 2.99
CA SER A 72 -20.40 10.74 4.29
C SER A 72 -18.91 11.10 4.29
N PHE A 73 -18.18 10.72 3.23
CA PHE A 73 -16.77 11.11 3.06
C PHE A 73 -16.62 12.63 2.90
N LYS A 74 -17.49 13.29 2.09
CA LYS A 74 -17.45 14.74 1.90
C LYS A 74 -17.76 15.48 3.21
N GLU A 75 -18.73 15.04 3.97
CA GLU A 75 -19.07 15.64 5.26
C GLU A 75 -17.91 15.53 6.26
N ARG A 76 -17.23 14.40 6.31
CA ARG A 76 -16.12 14.15 7.26
C ARG A 76 -14.82 14.82 6.84
N PHE A 77 -14.42 14.71 5.57
CA PHE A 77 -13.10 15.14 5.09
C PHE A 77 -13.14 16.47 4.32
N LYS A 78 -14.32 16.95 3.95
CA LYS A 78 -14.51 18.25 3.27
C LYS A 78 -13.66 18.37 2.02
N GLU A 79 -12.73 19.34 2.00
CA GLU A 79 -11.83 19.61 0.88
C GLU A 79 -10.62 18.65 0.82
N ASP A 80 -10.51 17.73 1.76
CA ASP A 80 -9.49 16.69 1.78
C ASP A 80 -10.02 15.34 1.27
N PHE A 81 -11.24 15.32 0.70
CA PHE A 81 -11.80 14.15 0.00
C PHE A 81 -11.81 14.37 -1.52
N TYR A 82 -11.32 13.35 -2.26
CA TYR A 82 -11.23 13.35 -3.72
C TYR A 82 -11.82 12.08 -4.29
N ILE A 83 -12.50 12.20 -5.45
CA ILE A 83 -12.96 11.04 -6.22
C ILE A 83 -11.89 10.72 -7.27
N GLU A 84 -11.37 9.51 -7.22
CA GLU A 84 -10.34 9.01 -8.11
C GLU A 84 -10.93 8.50 -9.41
N VAL A 85 -10.31 8.87 -10.53
CA VAL A 85 -10.55 8.33 -11.86
C VAL A 85 -9.27 7.80 -12.46
N GLN A 86 -9.34 6.71 -13.20
CA GLN A 86 -8.20 6.05 -13.83
C GLN A 86 -8.51 5.79 -15.31
N SER A 87 -7.56 6.02 -16.21
CA SER A 87 -7.77 5.89 -17.66
C SER A 87 -8.15 4.49 -18.12
N HIS A 88 -7.73 3.47 -17.37
CA HIS A 88 -8.01 2.06 -17.66
C HIS A 88 -9.31 1.53 -17.01
N ASN A 89 -10.01 2.34 -16.22
CA ASN A 89 -11.34 1.97 -15.75
C ASN A 89 -12.34 1.86 -16.90
N PRO A 90 -13.40 1.02 -16.79
CA PRO A 90 -14.52 1.06 -17.71
C PRO A 90 -15.10 2.47 -17.84
N GLU A 91 -15.44 2.89 -19.05
CA GLU A 91 -16.02 4.22 -19.35
C GLU A 91 -17.26 4.50 -18.47
N SER A 92 -18.13 3.50 -18.29
CA SER A 92 -19.32 3.60 -17.42
C SER A 92 -18.98 3.92 -15.98
N LEU A 93 -17.91 3.33 -15.44
CA LEU A 93 -17.45 3.59 -14.07
C LEU A 93 -16.91 5.02 -13.94
N ASN A 94 -16.00 5.44 -14.82
CA ASN A 94 -15.47 6.81 -14.80
C ASN A 94 -16.58 7.85 -14.96
N SER A 95 -17.55 7.63 -15.86
CA SER A 95 -18.69 8.52 -16.04
C SER A 95 -19.54 8.63 -14.78
N ALA A 96 -19.80 7.53 -14.09
CA ALA A 96 -20.55 7.53 -12.83
C ALA A 96 -19.78 8.24 -11.70
N LEU A 97 -18.48 8.00 -11.59
CA LEU A 97 -17.60 8.65 -10.61
C LEU A 97 -17.54 10.16 -10.82
N LEU A 98 -17.35 10.62 -12.07
CA LEU A 98 -17.34 12.05 -12.40
C LEU A 98 -18.68 12.71 -12.14
N LYS A 99 -19.79 12.03 -12.45
CA LYS A 99 -21.14 12.51 -12.15
C LYS A 99 -21.35 12.69 -10.62
N LEU A 100 -20.91 11.75 -9.82
CA LEU A 100 -20.96 11.86 -8.36
C LEU A 100 -20.05 13.01 -7.86
N ALA A 101 -18.85 13.17 -8.45
CA ALA A 101 -17.95 14.28 -8.13
C ALA A 101 -18.63 15.62 -8.35
N ASP A 102 -19.25 15.82 -9.51
CA ASP A 102 -19.95 17.04 -9.86
C ASP A 102 -21.20 17.28 -8.99
N GLU A 103 -21.98 16.23 -8.73
CA GLU A 103 -23.21 16.31 -7.92
C GLU A 103 -22.94 16.73 -6.47
N PHE A 104 -21.90 16.19 -5.84
CA PHE A 104 -21.56 16.47 -4.44
C PHE A 104 -20.50 17.56 -4.29
N GLY A 105 -20.04 18.19 -5.37
CA GLY A 105 -18.98 19.19 -5.34
C GLY A 105 -17.67 18.65 -4.77
N VAL A 106 -17.34 17.39 -5.10
CA VAL A 106 -16.08 16.73 -4.74
C VAL A 106 -15.12 16.86 -5.92
N LYS A 107 -13.87 17.23 -5.67
CA LYS A 107 -12.88 17.33 -6.74
C LYS A 107 -12.50 15.94 -7.26
N PRO A 108 -12.54 15.70 -8.57
CA PRO A 108 -11.99 14.49 -9.15
C PRO A 108 -10.46 14.57 -9.25
N VAL A 109 -9.77 13.42 -9.17
CA VAL A 109 -8.32 13.33 -9.34
C VAL A 109 -7.95 12.20 -10.27
N ALA A 110 -7.09 12.47 -11.25
CA ALA A 110 -6.50 11.46 -12.13
C ALA A 110 -5.33 10.77 -11.43
N THR A 111 -5.34 9.44 -11.44
CA THR A 111 -4.20 8.62 -10.98
C THR A 111 -3.81 7.59 -12.02
N GLY A 112 -2.57 7.12 -11.97
CA GLY A 112 -2.03 6.13 -12.90
C GLY A 112 -2.09 4.69 -12.38
N ASP A 113 -2.52 4.46 -11.14
CA ASP A 113 -2.49 3.14 -10.49
C ASP A 113 -1.15 2.42 -10.67
N CYS A 114 -0.05 3.12 -10.42
CA CYS A 114 1.29 2.66 -10.76
C CYS A 114 1.70 1.41 -9.99
N HIS A 115 2.02 0.34 -10.71
CA HIS A 115 2.48 -0.95 -10.18
C HIS A 115 3.96 -1.21 -10.44
N PHE A 116 4.54 -0.54 -11.44
CA PHE A 116 5.96 -0.60 -11.77
C PHE A 116 6.48 0.77 -12.21
N ALA A 117 7.80 0.97 -12.22
CA ALA A 117 8.38 2.29 -12.42
C ALA A 117 8.48 2.70 -13.90
N LYS A 118 8.91 1.80 -14.78
CA LYS A 118 9.17 2.10 -16.19
C LYS A 118 8.40 1.18 -17.11
N LYS A 119 8.00 1.69 -18.27
CA LYS A 119 7.25 0.95 -19.28
C LYS A 119 7.90 -0.38 -19.68
N GLU A 120 9.23 -0.43 -19.72
CA GLU A 120 10.03 -1.59 -20.08
C GLU A 120 10.00 -2.69 -19.00
N GLU A 121 9.55 -2.38 -17.78
CA GLU A 121 9.49 -3.31 -16.66
C GLU A 121 8.15 -4.09 -16.59
N ARG A 122 7.26 -3.87 -17.55
CA ARG A 122 5.96 -4.58 -17.64
C ARG A 122 6.10 -6.09 -17.61
N ASP A 123 7.06 -6.63 -18.36
CA ASP A 123 7.30 -8.07 -18.44
C ASP A 123 7.73 -8.66 -17.09
N LEU A 124 8.47 -7.87 -16.30
CA LEU A 124 8.88 -8.26 -14.96
C LEU A 124 7.69 -8.27 -14.00
N GLU A 125 6.82 -7.26 -14.07
CA GLU A 125 5.59 -7.20 -13.25
C GLU A 125 4.66 -8.38 -13.58
N GLU A 126 4.45 -8.72 -14.86
CA GLU A 126 3.67 -9.89 -15.26
C GLU A 126 4.24 -11.18 -14.67
N LEU A 127 5.55 -11.34 -14.65
CA LEU A 127 6.20 -12.48 -14.01
C LEU A 127 5.93 -12.51 -12.49
N LEU A 128 6.04 -11.37 -11.81
CA LEU A 128 5.78 -11.25 -10.37
C LEU A 128 4.32 -11.58 -10.04
N LEU A 129 3.37 -11.15 -10.87
CA LEU A 129 1.95 -11.48 -10.74
C LEU A 129 1.71 -12.99 -10.87
N ILE A 130 2.33 -13.66 -11.83
CA ILE A 130 2.25 -15.12 -11.97
C ILE A 130 2.81 -15.83 -10.74
N LEU A 131 3.96 -15.39 -10.23
CA LEU A 131 4.59 -15.96 -9.03
C LEU A 131 3.74 -15.77 -7.77
N SER A 132 3.10 -14.60 -7.63
CA SER A 132 2.29 -14.25 -6.45
C SER A 132 0.91 -14.90 -6.48
N THR A 133 0.25 -14.95 -7.63
CA THR A 133 -1.10 -15.50 -7.79
C THR A 133 -1.14 -17.01 -8.04
N LYS A 134 0.01 -17.58 -8.46
CA LYS A 134 0.19 -19.02 -8.75
C LYS A 134 -0.93 -19.61 -9.61
N PRO A 135 -1.22 -19.02 -10.80
CA PRO A 135 -2.26 -19.53 -11.69
C PRO A 135 -1.92 -20.96 -12.15
N SER A 136 -2.94 -21.72 -12.52
CA SER A 136 -2.75 -23.06 -13.09
C SER A 136 -2.06 -22.94 -14.45
N GLN A 137 -0.98 -23.71 -14.63
CA GLN A 137 -0.30 -23.80 -15.93
C GLN A 137 -1.16 -24.60 -16.90
N ASN A 138 -1.25 -24.16 -18.14
CA ASN A 138 -1.87 -24.92 -19.22
C ASN A 138 -1.04 -26.18 -19.52
N LYS A 139 -1.54 -27.35 -19.15
CA LYS A 139 -0.85 -28.63 -19.29
C LYS A 139 -0.72 -29.08 -20.76
N GLU A 140 -1.56 -28.53 -21.66
CA GLU A 140 -1.54 -28.82 -23.09
C GLU A 140 -0.60 -27.87 -23.85
N ALA A 141 -0.04 -26.87 -23.16
CA ALA A 141 0.88 -25.92 -23.76
C ALA A 141 2.20 -26.63 -24.15
N ASP A 142 2.48 -26.64 -25.45
CA ASP A 142 3.78 -27.11 -25.95
C ASP A 142 4.88 -26.09 -25.61
N TYR A 143 5.83 -26.51 -24.79
CA TYR A 143 6.99 -25.70 -24.39
C TYR A 143 7.82 -25.23 -25.58
N ALA A 144 7.92 -26.01 -26.64
CA ALA A 144 8.65 -25.66 -27.84
C ALA A 144 7.96 -24.52 -28.61
N SER A 145 6.64 -24.59 -28.76
CA SER A 145 5.84 -23.52 -29.36
C SER A 145 5.84 -22.25 -28.53
N GLY A 146 5.88 -22.36 -27.19
CA GLY A 146 6.01 -21.23 -26.28
C GLY A 146 7.35 -20.48 -26.44
N ARG A 147 8.44 -21.20 -26.73
CA ARG A 147 9.77 -20.57 -26.99
C ARG A 147 9.83 -19.83 -28.32
N ALA A 148 9.04 -20.22 -29.29
CA ALA A 148 8.99 -19.58 -30.61
C ALA A 148 8.18 -18.27 -30.63
N ARG A 149 7.53 -17.89 -29.52
CA ARG A 149 6.73 -16.66 -29.46
C ARG A 149 7.62 -15.42 -29.34
N SER A 150 7.17 -14.33 -29.95
CA SER A 150 7.97 -13.13 -30.20
C SER A 150 8.32 -12.35 -28.92
N ASN A 151 7.49 -12.40 -27.92
CA ASN A 151 7.67 -11.68 -26.65
C ASN A 151 7.27 -12.51 -25.44
N ILE A 152 7.59 -12.01 -24.24
CA ILE A 152 7.37 -12.74 -22.99
C ILE A 152 5.88 -12.76 -22.60
N ILE A 153 5.12 -11.71 -22.93
CA ILE A 153 3.68 -11.64 -22.67
C ILE A 153 2.94 -12.73 -23.44
N ASP A 154 3.19 -12.89 -24.74
CA ASP A 154 2.61 -13.97 -25.54
C ASP A 154 2.93 -15.36 -24.99
N ARG A 155 4.10 -15.52 -24.34
CA ARG A 155 4.44 -16.78 -23.65
C ARG A 155 3.61 -16.98 -22.40
N PHE A 156 3.39 -15.92 -21.63
CA PHE A 156 2.57 -15.98 -20.40
C PHE A 156 1.10 -16.25 -20.76
N ASP A 157 0.56 -15.63 -21.81
CA ASP A 157 -0.80 -15.88 -22.30
C ASP A 157 -0.99 -17.34 -22.73
N HIS A 158 0.03 -17.92 -23.35
CA HIS A 158 0.02 -19.32 -23.75
C HIS A 158 0.11 -20.30 -22.57
N LEU A 159 1.00 -20.01 -21.61
CA LEU A 159 1.26 -20.90 -20.47
C LEU A 159 0.24 -20.72 -19.34
N TYR A 160 -0.31 -19.52 -19.18
CA TYR A 160 -1.20 -19.13 -18.08
C TYR A 160 -2.39 -18.30 -18.63
N PRO A 161 -3.24 -18.89 -19.51
CA PRO A 161 -4.33 -18.14 -20.15
C PRO A 161 -5.37 -17.63 -19.15
N ASP A 162 -5.55 -18.35 -18.02
CA ASP A 162 -6.55 -18.04 -17.00
C ASP A 162 -5.94 -17.33 -15.78
N ARG A 163 -4.81 -16.61 -15.95
CA ARG A 163 -4.23 -15.86 -14.84
C ARG A 163 -5.21 -14.76 -14.37
N PRO A 164 -5.39 -14.62 -13.03
CA PRO A 164 -6.48 -13.79 -12.49
C PRO A 164 -6.22 -12.29 -12.63
N ILE A 165 -4.97 -11.88 -12.82
CA ILE A 165 -4.55 -10.47 -12.95
C ILE A 165 -3.50 -10.39 -14.06
N SER A 166 -3.63 -9.38 -14.92
CA SER A 166 -2.63 -9.02 -15.92
C SER A 166 -2.66 -7.51 -16.17
N PHE A 167 -1.51 -6.91 -16.34
CA PHE A 167 -1.33 -5.51 -16.74
C PHE A 167 -0.77 -5.38 -18.17
N ALA A 168 -0.84 -6.45 -18.95
CA ALA A 168 -0.26 -6.49 -20.31
C ALA A 168 -0.82 -5.39 -21.23
N ASP A 169 -2.12 -5.09 -21.11
CA ASP A 169 -2.84 -4.18 -21.99
C ASP A 169 -3.10 -2.79 -21.41
N ILE A 170 -2.62 -2.52 -20.18
CA ILE A 170 -2.86 -1.23 -19.52
C ILE A 170 -1.54 -0.54 -19.13
N ASN A 171 -1.59 0.78 -19.02
CA ASN A 171 -0.43 1.60 -18.67
C ASN A 171 -0.47 1.93 -17.18
N VAL A 172 0.17 1.09 -16.35
CA VAL A 172 0.25 1.24 -14.87
C VAL A 172 1.69 1.44 -14.41
N TYR A 173 2.52 2.11 -15.22
CA TYR A 173 3.84 2.59 -14.86
C TYR A 173 3.79 4.08 -14.49
N ILE A 174 4.89 4.64 -13.97
CA ILE A 174 4.96 6.07 -13.65
C ILE A 174 5.03 6.87 -14.95
N GLN A 175 3.87 7.37 -15.38
CA GLN A 175 3.70 8.12 -16.62
C GLN A 175 4.03 9.61 -16.45
N SER A 176 4.54 10.23 -17.52
CA SER A 176 4.60 11.69 -17.65
C SER A 176 3.19 12.29 -17.77
N TYR A 177 3.06 13.60 -17.51
CA TYR A 177 1.79 14.32 -17.69
C TYR A 177 1.19 14.14 -19.10
N SER A 178 2.02 14.18 -20.14
CA SER A 178 1.55 14.03 -21.52
C SER A 178 1.04 12.60 -21.81
N GLU A 179 1.65 11.58 -21.24
CA GLU A 179 1.23 10.20 -21.41
C GLU A 179 -0.10 9.94 -20.69
N ILE A 180 -0.20 10.33 -19.42
CA ILE A 180 -1.43 10.14 -18.65
C ILE A 180 -2.60 10.94 -19.27
N LYS A 181 -2.36 12.18 -19.73
CA LYS A 181 -3.35 12.98 -20.43
C LYS A 181 -3.84 12.30 -21.71
N SER A 182 -2.92 11.81 -22.53
CA SER A 182 -3.26 11.07 -23.75
C SER A 182 -4.11 9.83 -23.47
N ASP A 183 -3.81 9.08 -22.39
CA ASP A 183 -4.57 7.89 -22.03
C ASP A 183 -5.99 8.22 -21.52
N PHE A 184 -6.16 9.31 -20.77
CA PHE A 184 -7.48 9.80 -20.39
C PHE A 184 -8.29 10.32 -21.57
N GLU A 185 -7.67 11.04 -22.51
CA GLU A 185 -8.33 11.48 -23.74
C GLU A 185 -8.81 10.30 -24.61
N LYS A 186 -8.01 9.23 -24.73
CA LYS A 186 -8.42 7.99 -25.40
C LYS A 186 -9.58 7.29 -24.68
N ALA A 187 -9.64 7.39 -23.36
CA ALA A 187 -10.74 6.89 -22.53
C ALA A 187 -11.98 7.82 -22.55
N GLY A 188 -12.00 8.86 -23.39
CA GLY A 188 -13.13 9.77 -23.53
C GLY A 188 -13.24 10.83 -22.43
N ILE A 189 -12.22 10.99 -21.60
CA ILE A 189 -12.21 11.97 -20.49
C ILE A 189 -11.35 13.16 -20.86
N VAL A 190 -12.02 14.32 -21.09
CA VAL A 190 -11.37 15.59 -21.44
C VAL A 190 -11.71 16.62 -20.37
N ARG A 191 -10.99 16.58 -19.24
CA ARG A 191 -11.18 17.48 -18.08
C ARG A 191 -9.81 17.86 -17.51
N GLU A 192 -9.52 19.14 -17.44
CA GLU A 192 -8.24 19.63 -16.90
C GLU A 192 -8.20 19.63 -15.36
N ASP A 193 -9.35 19.73 -14.69
CA ASP A 193 -9.46 19.73 -13.24
C ASP A 193 -8.99 18.42 -12.57
N ILE A 194 -9.09 17.29 -13.26
CA ILE A 194 -8.59 16.00 -12.74
C ILE A 194 -7.07 16.00 -12.53
N TYR A 195 -6.31 16.72 -13.34
CA TYR A 195 -4.84 16.81 -13.22
C TYR A 195 -4.41 17.86 -12.20
N SER A 196 -5.11 19.00 -12.13
CA SER A 196 -4.81 20.04 -11.15
C SER A 196 -5.02 19.58 -9.71
N SER A 197 -5.96 18.66 -9.49
CA SER A 197 -6.21 18.06 -8.17
C SER A 197 -5.00 17.27 -7.63
N SER A 198 -4.21 16.61 -8.48
CA SER A 198 -3.00 15.90 -8.02
C SER A 198 -1.94 16.87 -7.51
N VAL A 199 -1.77 18.01 -8.18
CA VAL A 199 -0.87 19.08 -7.74
C VAL A 199 -1.38 19.73 -6.45
N GLU A 200 -2.70 19.93 -6.34
CA GLU A 200 -3.31 20.45 -5.11
C GLU A 200 -3.05 19.52 -3.92
N ILE A 201 -3.25 18.22 -4.09
CA ILE A 201 -2.98 17.20 -3.05
C ILE A 201 -1.51 17.29 -2.62
N ALA A 202 -0.57 17.33 -3.57
CA ALA A 202 0.85 17.43 -3.25
C ALA A 202 1.17 18.71 -2.46
N ASN A 203 0.57 19.84 -2.81
CA ASN A 203 0.76 21.13 -2.13
C ASN A 203 0.09 21.20 -0.75
N LYS A 204 -0.89 20.34 -0.45
CA LYS A 204 -1.50 20.24 0.88
C LYS A 204 -0.62 19.49 1.89
N VAL A 205 0.33 18.71 1.42
CA VAL A 205 1.21 17.92 2.29
C VAL A 205 2.28 18.84 2.86
N GLU A 206 2.30 18.95 4.18
CA GLU A 206 3.32 19.69 4.92
C GLU A 206 4.62 18.88 4.97
N ALA A 207 5.77 19.57 5.00
CA ALA A 207 7.03 18.88 5.23
C ALA A 207 7.08 18.39 6.68
N TYR A 208 7.40 17.12 6.86
CA TYR A 208 7.68 16.52 8.17
C TYR A 208 8.97 15.71 8.11
N ASP A 209 9.63 15.66 9.24
CA ASP A 209 10.94 15.08 9.36
C ASP A 209 10.88 13.72 10.07
N PHE A 210 11.45 12.70 9.45
CA PHE A 210 11.55 11.36 10.01
C PHE A 210 12.92 11.22 10.67
N HIS A 211 13.03 11.67 11.92
CA HIS A 211 14.24 11.38 12.72
C HIS A 211 14.12 10.00 13.36
N GLU A 212 15.14 9.19 13.19
CA GLU A 212 15.32 8.02 14.03
C GLU A 212 15.56 8.48 15.47
N ASN A 213 14.60 8.22 16.34
CA ASN A 213 14.74 8.52 17.75
C ASN A 213 14.72 7.21 18.56
N LEU A 214 15.91 6.70 18.85
CA LEU A 214 16.09 5.49 19.66
C LEU A 214 15.61 5.67 21.10
N ASP A 215 15.49 6.92 21.59
CA ASP A 215 14.97 7.22 22.91
C ASP A 215 13.47 6.90 23.06
N LEU A 216 12.76 6.73 21.93
CA LEU A 216 11.36 6.31 21.91
C LEU A 216 11.16 4.79 22.00
N LEU A 217 12.24 3.99 21.96
CA LEU A 217 12.14 2.56 22.17
C LEU A 217 11.64 2.28 23.61
N PRO A 218 10.63 1.41 23.78
CA PRO A 218 10.18 1.05 25.11
C PRO A 218 11.30 0.40 25.91
N VAL A 219 11.43 0.79 27.17
CA VAL A 219 12.40 0.20 28.11
C VAL A 219 11.67 -0.81 28.98
N PRO A 220 11.61 -2.09 28.58
CA PRO A 220 10.79 -3.10 29.26
C PRO A 220 11.27 -3.45 30.67
N LYS A 221 12.53 -3.14 30.99
CA LYS A 221 13.15 -3.36 32.32
C LYS A 221 14.04 -2.20 32.69
N LYS A 222 14.03 -1.80 33.99
CA LYS A 222 14.89 -0.72 34.55
C LYS A 222 16.38 -0.94 34.30
N ASN A 223 16.83 -2.19 34.17
CA ASN A 223 18.22 -2.54 33.87
C ASN A 223 18.24 -3.50 32.68
N ALA A 224 18.01 -2.96 31.48
CA ALA A 224 17.89 -3.72 30.27
C ALA A 224 19.12 -4.57 29.94
N LEU A 225 20.33 -4.00 30.07
CA LEU A 225 21.59 -4.70 29.81
C LEU A 225 21.79 -5.90 30.73
N LYS A 226 21.55 -5.70 32.05
CA LYS A 226 21.66 -6.81 33.02
C LYS A 226 20.66 -7.89 32.74
N THR A 227 19.40 -7.52 32.46
CA THR A 227 18.34 -8.48 32.11
C THR A 227 18.70 -9.30 30.87
N LEU A 228 19.17 -8.63 29.80
CA LEU A 228 19.60 -9.30 28.57
C LEU A 228 20.77 -10.26 28.86
N LYS A 229 21.78 -9.83 29.63
CA LYS A 229 22.90 -10.67 30.00
C LYS A 229 22.45 -11.92 30.75
N ASP A 230 21.62 -11.76 31.79
CA ASP A 230 21.11 -12.89 32.59
C ASP A 230 20.33 -13.89 31.74
N MET A 231 19.52 -13.39 30.77
CA MET A 231 18.80 -14.24 29.82
C MET A 231 19.73 -15.00 28.87
N CYS A 232 20.76 -14.35 28.34
CA CYS A 232 21.74 -14.98 27.46
C CYS A 232 22.57 -16.04 28.18
N GLU A 233 23.04 -15.74 29.40
CA GLU A 233 23.80 -16.70 30.22
C GLU A 233 22.94 -17.94 30.51
N LYS A 234 21.68 -17.76 30.92
CA LYS A 234 20.72 -18.86 31.10
C LYS A 234 20.52 -19.67 29.83
N ALA A 235 20.35 -19.01 28.70
CA ALA A 235 20.16 -19.70 27.42
C ALA A 235 21.40 -20.51 26.98
N LEU A 236 22.63 -20.08 27.31
CA LEU A 236 23.82 -20.88 27.04
C LEU A 236 23.78 -22.21 27.80
N VAL A 237 23.40 -22.18 29.10
CA VAL A 237 23.26 -23.41 29.90
C VAL A 237 22.15 -24.31 29.31
N GLU A 238 20.97 -23.75 29.07
CA GLU A 238 19.83 -24.50 28.53
C GLU A 238 20.11 -25.18 27.18
N LYS A 239 20.97 -24.56 26.36
CA LYS A 239 21.39 -25.08 25.06
C LYS A 239 22.63 -25.98 25.10
N GLY A 240 23.26 -26.17 26.28
CA GLY A 240 24.52 -26.92 26.42
C GLY A 240 25.72 -26.26 25.73
N LEU A 241 25.71 -24.92 25.63
CA LEU A 241 26.78 -24.13 24.98
C LEU A 241 27.67 -23.44 26.01
N GLU A 242 28.14 -24.19 27.02
CA GLU A 242 28.92 -23.66 28.14
C GLU A 242 30.46 -23.61 27.90
N ASP A 243 30.90 -23.96 26.71
CA ASP A 243 32.29 -23.86 26.27
C ASP A 243 32.79 -22.41 26.32
N GLU A 244 34.07 -22.21 26.70
CA GLU A 244 34.70 -20.87 26.80
C GLU A 244 34.55 -20.07 25.50
N ARG A 245 34.65 -20.69 24.35
CA ARG A 245 34.45 -20.07 23.05
C ARG A 245 33.09 -19.34 22.92
N TYR A 246 32.01 -19.94 23.43
CA TYR A 246 30.67 -19.32 23.38
C TYR A 246 30.54 -18.21 24.42
N LYS A 247 31.16 -18.35 25.59
CA LYS A 247 31.17 -17.33 26.63
C LYS A 247 31.94 -16.09 26.21
N GLU A 248 33.12 -16.27 25.60
CA GLU A 248 33.93 -15.17 25.06
C GLU A 248 33.12 -14.44 23.97
N ARG A 249 32.52 -15.16 23.02
CA ARG A 249 31.71 -14.57 21.98
C ARG A 249 30.50 -13.80 22.53
N LEU A 250 29.79 -14.36 23.51
CA LEU A 250 28.68 -13.68 24.18
C LEU A 250 29.14 -12.37 24.84
N LYS A 251 30.31 -12.37 25.48
CA LYS A 251 30.83 -11.18 26.08
C LYS A 251 31.14 -10.07 25.07
N GLU A 252 31.71 -10.43 23.90
CA GLU A 252 31.96 -9.50 22.81
C GLU A 252 30.66 -8.89 22.30
N GLU A 253 29.64 -9.72 22.02
CA GLU A 253 28.33 -9.28 21.50
C GLU A 253 27.62 -8.34 22.50
N LEU A 254 27.61 -8.71 23.78
CA LEU A 254 27.01 -7.88 24.84
C LEU A 254 27.74 -6.54 25.02
N GLN A 255 29.07 -6.51 24.79
CA GLN A 255 29.82 -5.26 24.83
C GLN A 255 29.37 -4.35 23.66
N VAL A 256 29.27 -4.86 22.44
CA VAL A 256 28.82 -4.07 21.31
C VAL A 256 27.39 -3.56 21.53
N ILE A 257 26.48 -4.41 22.04
CA ILE A 257 25.10 -4.03 22.37
C ILE A 257 25.07 -2.93 23.42
N SER A 258 25.94 -3.03 24.42
CA SER A 258 26.10 -2.02 25.49
C SER A 258 26.59 -0.69 24.93
N ASP A 259 27.66 -0.71 24.13
CA ASP A 259 28.29 0.48 23.57
C ASP A 259 27.34 1.25 22.61
N LYS A 260 26.41 0.53 21.96
CA LYS A 260 25.37 1.08 21.10
C LYS A 260 24.05 1.39 21.80
N ASN A 261 23.95 1.13 23.12
CA ASN A 261 22.72 1.31 23.92
C ASN A 261 21.50 0.52 23.36
N PHE A 262 21.71 -0.65 22.78
CA PHE A 262 20.66 -1.46 22.14
C PHE A 262 20.05 -2.55 23.02
N ALA A 263 20.39 -2.63 24.30
CA ALA A 263 19.88 -3.67 25.19
C ALA A 263 18.34 -3.72 25.26
N SER A 264 17.68 -2.54 25.32
CA SER A 264 16.21 -2.45 25.30
C SER A 264 15.61 -2.97 24.00
N TYR A 265 16.23 -2.67 22.84
CA TYR A 265 15.81 -3.17 21.54
C TYR A 265 15.80 -4.70 21.52
N PHE A 266 16.88 -5.35 21.97
CA PHE A 266 16.96 -6.82 22.02
C PHE A 266 15.92 -7.43 22.96
N LEU A 267 15.56 -6.78 24.05
CA LEU A 267 14.52 -7.25 24.97
C LEU A 267 13.09 -7.08 24.42
N VAL A 268 12.89 -6.20 23.42
CA VAL A 268 11.59 -6.00 22.77
C VAL A 268 11.38 -6.98 21.63
N VAL A 269 12.46 -7.35 20.93
CA VAL A 269 12.39 -8.18 19.71
C VAL A 269 12.57 -9.68 20.03
N GLY A 270 13.27 -10.04 21.09
CA GLY A 270 13.54 -11.41 21.52
C GLY A 270 12.50 -11.95 22.46
#